data_e2118d8fbb2e4cd0313c6404595001b5
#
_entry.id   e2118d8fbb2e4cd0313c6404595001b5
#
_cell.length_a   1.000
_cell.length_b   1.000
_cell.length_c   1.000
_cell.angle_alpha   90.00
_cell.angle_beta   90.00
_cell.angle_gamma   90.00
#
_symmetry.space_group_name_H-M   'P 1'
#
loop_
_entity.id
_entity.type
_entity.pdbx_description
1 polymer ?
#
loop_
_entity_poly.entity_id
_entity_poly.type
_entity_poly.pdbx_seq_one_letter_code
_entity_poly.pdbx_strand_id
1 'polypeptide(L)'
;MATVERGAQAPARWQLVACGLALVASCLLAAGAGAFVSNLPPLFSAALTLDPAAKLPAPTRYTYRGIHTTVMPGIEAPLRTRLEARVPAALSDVLAFYRAELRKLGWQERQDDAEVTADRARLAFVSPIGPATLELERNGGSTAVRLAQKNSNVASRANVLPEPGQAKLVFSNIGESEAVLEINERSIPRPAGANAVALDLVPGKYAYRLGAPGRPATTSVLTVAAGDAWELTVGRDGETWPPLQLY
;
A
#
# COMPACT_ATOMS: atom_id res chain seq x y z
N MET A 1 8.81 -8.95 -57.30
CA MET A 1 7.76 -9.75 -57.94
C MET A 1 6.53 -9.65 -57.05
N ALA A 2 5.58 -8.85 -57.50
CA ALA A 2 4.16 -9.03 -57.69
C ALA A 2 3.39 -9.02 -56.37
N THR A 3 2.78 -7.89 -55.95
CA THR A 3 1.53 -7.26 -56.45
C THR A 3 0.29 -8.15 -56.29
N VAL A 4 -0.70 -7.64 -55.61
CA VAL A 4 -2.11 -7.36 -55.97
C VAL A 4 -2.91 -7.25 -54.68
N GLU A 5 -3.35 -6.09 -54.24
CA GLU A 5 -4.52 -5.25 -54.54
C GLU A 5 -5.90 -5.83 -54.37
N ARG A 6 -6.69 -4.98 -53.67
CA ARG A 6 -8.14 -4.69 -53.78
C ARG A 6 -9.09 -5.56 -52.95
N GLY A 7 -9.96 -4.93 -52.16
CA GLY A 7 -11.17 -4.33 -52.51
C GLY A 7 -11.95 -3.72 -51.36
N ALA A 8 -12.29 -2.49 -51.53
CA ALA A 8 -13.27 -1.72 -50.78
C ALA A 8 -14.70 -2.17 -51.10
N GLN A 9 -15.62 -1.99 -50.11
CA GLN A 9 -16.96 -1.46 -50.39
C GLN A 9 -17.72 -1.15 -49.07
N ALA A 10 -18.06 0.11 -48.88
CA ALA A 10 -19.23 0.61 -48.17
C ALA A 10 -20.36 0.80 -49.23
N PRO A 11 -21.56 1.30 -48.95
CA PRO A 11 -22.33 1.59 -47.73
C PRO A 11 -23.81 1.12 -47.81
N ALA A 12 -24.57 1.27 -46.75
CA ALA A 12 -26.03 1.42 -46.89
C ALA A 12 -26.60 2.31 -45.78
N ARG A 13 -27.02 3.48 -46.22
CA ARG A 13 -27.93 4.42 -45.59
C ARG A 13 -29.33 3.79 -45.47
N TRP A 14 -29.99 4.03 -44.35
CA TRP A 14 -31.46 4.19 -44.36
C TRP A 14 -31.82 5.38 -43.47
N GLN A 15 -32.62 6.21 -44.09
CA GLN A 15 -33.11 7.50 -43.66
C GLN A 15 -34.41 7.34 -42.85
N LEU A 16 -34.59 8.28 -41.90
CA LEU A 16 -35.77 9.07 -41.61
C LEU A 16 -37.15 8.37 -41.51
N VAL A 17 -37.79 8.57 -40.36
CA VAL A 17 -39.13 9.16 -40.33
C VAL A 17 -39.30 9.98 -39.05
N ALA A 18 -39.57 11.25 -39.24
CA ALA A 18 -40.05 12.22 -38.27
C ALA A 18 -41.58 12.22 -38.20
N CYS A 19 -42.12 12.56 -37.05
CA CYS A 19 -43.43 13.24 -36.77
C CYS A 19 -43.53 13.27 -35.26
N GLY A 20 -43.52 14.38 -34.56
CA GLY A 20 -44.27 15.63 -34.74
C GLY A 20 -45.48 15.63 -33.84
N LEU A 21 -45.47 16.37 -32.76
CA LEU A 21 -46.52 17.27 -32.38
C LEU A 21 -46.22 17.98 -31.02
N ALA A 22 -46.09 19.26 -31.12
CA ALA A 22 -46.06 20.19 -30.01
C ALA A 22 -47.46 20.41 -29.42
N LEU A 23 -47.55 20.65 -28.13
CA LEU A 23 -48.59 21.55 -27.58
C LEU A 23 -48.11 22.22 -26.30
N VAL A 24 -48.19 23.51 -26.40
CA VAL A 24 -47.88 24.57 -25.41
C VAL A 24 -48.95 24.55 -24.33
N ALA A 25 -48.53 24.71 -23.09
CA ALA A 25 -49.33 25.40 -22.06
C ALA A 25 -48.40 26.09 -21.06
N SER A 26 -48.23 27.38 -21.26
CA SER A 26 -47.74 28.32 -20.27
C SER A 26 -48.76 28.51 -19.18
N CYS A 27 -48.37 28.43 -17.91
CA CYS A 27 -48.96 29.15 -16.80
C CYS A 27 -47.87 29.52 -15.81
N LEU A 28 -47.64 30.83 -15.77
CA LEU A 28 -46.97 31.55 -14.70
C LEU A 28 -47.67 31.31 -13.37
N LEU A 29 -46.92 31.11 -12.31
CA LEU A 29 -47.14 31.75 -11.02
C LEU A 29 -45.85 31.75 -10.19
N ALA A 30 -45.54 32.93 -9.73
CA ALA A 30 -44.33 33.32 -9.02
C ALA A 30 -44.34 32.88 -7.55
N ALA A 31 -43.15 32.97 -6.96
CA ALA A 31 -42.81 33.15 -5.56
C ALA A 31 -42.84 31.93 -4.66
N GLY A 32 -41.63 31.54 -4.26
CA GLY A 32 -41.34 30.65 -3.17
C GLY A 32 -39.90 30.21 -3.21
N ALA A 33 -38.94 31.09 -2.87
CA ALA A 33 -37.57 30.69 -2.57
C ALA A 33 -37.57 29.85 -1.29
N GLY A 34 -37.90 28.59 -1.45
CA GLY A 34 -37.68 27.56 -0.45
C GLY A 34 -36.49 26.72 -0.92
N ALA A 35 -35.38 26.86 -0.23
CA ALA A 35 -34.25 25.93 -0.36
C ALA A 35 -34.73 24.51 -0.02
N PHE A 36 -35.20 23.79 -1.03
CA PHE A 36 -35.25 22.33 -0.94
C PHE A 36 -33.79 21.82 -0.91
N VAL A 37 -33.21 21.87 0.27
CA VAL A 37 -32.10 20.95 0.57
C VAL A 37 -32.70 19.57 0.36
N SER A 38 -32.42 18.98 -0.80
CA SER A 38 -32.69 17.58 -1.08
C SER A 38 -31.85 16.74 -0.14
N ASN A 39 -32.34 16.55 1.09
CA ASN A 39 -31.96 15.45 1.96
C ASN A 39 -32.54 14.16 1.34
N LEU A 40 -32.13 13.85 0.13
CA LEU A 40 -32.17 12.48 -0.34
C LEU A 40 -31.11 11.76 0.49
N PRO A 41 -31.48 10.79 1.35
CA PRO A 41 -30.49 9.93 1.97
C PRO A 41 -29.65 9.36 0.83
N PRO A 42 -28.32 9.29 0.97
CA PRO A 42 -27.48 8.69 -0.04
C PRO A 42 -27.99 7.28 -0.26
N LEU A 43 -28.69 7.07 -1.39
CA LEU A 43 -29.11 5.77 -1.87
C LEU A 43 -27.81 5.00 -2.07
N PHE A 44 -27.49 4.07 -1.13
CA PHE A 44 -26.33 3.18 -1.11
C PHE A 44 -25.06 3.64 -0.37
N SER A 45 -25.15 4.22 0.81
CA SER A 45 -24.13 3.96 1.81
C SER A 45 -24.52 2.68 2.56
N ALA A 46 -24.37 1.52 1.92
CA ALA A 46 -24.48 0.27 2.66
C ALA A 46 -23.38 0.29 3.73
N ALA A 47 -23.78 0.26 4.99
CA ALA A 47 -22.86 0.30 6.11
C ALA A 47 -21.72 -0.70 5.90
N LEU A 48 -20.48 -0.22 6.06
CA LEU A 48 -19.34 -1.10 6.02
C LEU A 48 -19.37 -2.01 7.24
N THR A 49 -19.29 -3.31 7.03
CA THR A 49 -19.28 -4.33 8.07
C THR A 49 -17.92 -4.98 8.15
N LEU A 50 -17.48 -5.34 9.35
CA LEU A 50 -16.20 -6.00 9.59
C LEU A 50 -16.25 -7.46 9.10
N ASP A 51 -15.22 -7.89 8.40
CA ASP A 51 -14.99 -9.30 8.10
C ASP A 51 -14.32 -9.99 9.30
N PRO A 52 -15.02 -10.87 10.02
CA PRO A 52 -14.48 -11.53 11.21
C PRO A 52 -13.36 -12.51 10.92
N ALA A 53 -13.20 -12.96 9.66
CA ALA A 53 -12.14 -13.87 9.26
C ALA A 53 -10.82 -13.16 8.91
N ALA A 54 -10.83 -11.82 8.82
CA ALA A 54 -9.63 -11.06 8.48
C ALA A 54 -8.69 -10.94 9.69
N LYS A 55 -7.38 -11.22 9.48
CA LYS A 55 -6.34 -11.06 10.51
C LYS A 55 -6.13 -9.60 10.94
N LEU A 56 -6.37 -8.66 10.02
CA LEU A 56 -6.44 -7.23 10.27
C LEU A 56 -7.84 -6.75 9.92
N PRO A 57 -8.38 -5.73 10.59
CA PRO A 57 -9.71 -5.20 10.29
C PRO A 57 -9.85 -4.89 8.80
N ALA A 58 -10.85 -5.49 8.18
CA ALA A 58 -11.17 -5.27 6.77
C ALA A 58 -12.69 -5.24 6.59
N PRO A 59 -13.22 -4.39 5.69
CA PRO A 59 -14.62 -4.46 5.33
C PRO A 59 -14.94 -5.78 4.60
N THR A 60 -16.17 -6.28 4.76
CA THR A 60 -16.68 -7.44 4.00
C THR A 60 -16.85 -7.13 2.50
N ARG A 61 -17.09 -5.85 2.15
CA ARG A 61 -17.23 -5.40 0.76
C ARG A 61 -15.89 -4.87 0.24
N TYR A 62 -15.33 -5.55 -0.72
CA TYR A 62 -14.11 -5.14 -1.43
C TYR A 62 -14.14 -5.66 -2.86
N THR A 63 -13.46 -4.97 -3.77
CA THR A 63 -13.19 -5.46 -5.13
C THR A 63 -11.84 -6.16 -5.24
N TYR A 64 -10.94 -5.86 -4.31
CA TYR A 64 -9.63 -6.49 -4.15
C TYR A 64 -9.25 -6.53 -2.68
N ARG A 65 -8.62 -7.60 -2.24
CA ARG A 65 -7.99 -7.70 -0.91
C ARG A 65 -6.76 -8.61 -0.99
N GLY A 66 -5.65 -8.13 -0.46
CA GLY A 66 -4.42 -8.89 -0.27
C GLY A 66 -3.90 -8.75 1.16
N ILE A 67 -3.32 -9.80 1.70
CA ILE A 67 -2.63 -9.77 2.99
C ILE A 67 -1.20 -10.25 2.77
N HIS A 68 -0.25 -9.42 3.15
CA HIS A 68 1.18 -9.70 3.05
C HIS A 68 1.78 -9.77 4.45
N THR A 69 2.52 -10.83 4.73
CA THR A 69 3.23 -10.99 5.99
C THR A 69 4.72 -11.08 5.73
N THR A 70 5.52 -10.38 6.52
CA THR A 70 6.97 -10.52 6.52
C THR A 70 7.37 -11.37 7.72
N VAL A 71 8.03 -12.48 7.46
CA VAL A 71 8.51 -13.43 8.47
C VAL A 71 10.01 -13.62 8.32
N MET A 72 10.68 -14.02 9.40
CA MET A 72 12.08 -14.44 9.35
C MET A 72 12.19 -15.93 9.62
N PRO A 73 13.19 -16.61 9.04
CA PRO A 73 13.44 -18.03 9.33
C PRO A 73 13.58 -18.28 10.84
N GLY A 74 12.93 -19.31 11.35
CA GLY A 74 12.95 -19.67 12.76
C GLY A 74 12.05 -18.84 13.68
N ILE A 75 11.26 -17.93 13.15
CA ILE A 75 10.31 -17.11 13.89
C ILE A 75 8.90 -17.33 13.34
N GLU A 76 8.00 -17.89 14.16
CA GLU A 76 6.64 -18.25 13.74
C GLU A 76 5.74 -17.04 13.50
N ALA A 77 5.86 -15.99 14.34
CA ALA A 77 5.03 -14.81 14.24
C ALA A 77 5.61 -13.79 13.26
N PRO A 78 4.76 -13.09 12.47
CA PRO A 78 5.25 -12.11 11.50
C PRO A 78 5.83 -10.87 12.20
N LEU A 79 6.90 -10.35 11.61
CA LEU A 79 7.48 -9.04 11.94
C LEU A 79 6.54 -7.89 11.55
N ARG A 80 5.87 -8.06 10.40
CA ARG A 80 4.97 -7.08 9.82
C ARG A 80 3.82 -7.78 9.10
N THR A 81 2.64 -7.25 9.27
CA THR A 81 1.45 -7.66 8.48
C THR A 81 0.90 -6.43 7.78
N ARG A 82 0.63 -6.54 6.49
CA ARG A 82 0.03 -5.49 5.67
C ARG A 82 -1.22 -6.02 4.98
N LEU A 83 -2.31 -5.30 5.15
CA LEU A 83 -3.55 -5.46 4.40
C LEU A 83 -3.60 -4.41 3.30
N GLU A 84 -3.85 -4.83 2.09
CA GLU A 84 -4.21 -3.96 0.97
C GLU A 84 -5.62 -4.33 0.51
N ALA A 85 -6.47 -3.32 0.29
CA ALA A 85 -7.81 -3.54 -0.18
C ALA A 85 -8.29 -2.38 -1.07
N ARG A 86 -9.25 -2.66 -1.94
CA ARG A 86 -10.04 -1.66 -2.65
C ARG A 86 -11.50 -1.80 -2.24
N VAL A 87 -12.03 -0.76 -1.61
CA VAL A 87 -13.36 -0.74 -1.01
C VAL A 87 -14.27 0.15 -1.85
N PRO A 88 -15.41 -0.33 -2.37
CA PRO A 88 -16.34 0.47 -3.16
C PRO A 88 -17.21 1.37 -2.26
N ALA A 89 -16.55 2.32 -1.59
CA ALA A 89 -17.15 3.31 -0.70
C ALA A 89 -16.34 4.60 -0.71
N ALA A 90 -16.93 5.71 -0.26
CA ALA A 90 -16.28 6.99 -0.13
C ALA A 90 -15.17 6.94 0.94
N LEU A 91 -14.12 7.75 0.76
CA LEU A 91 -12.98 7.79 1.68
C LEU A 91 -13.41 8.12 3.11
N SER A 92 -14.36 9.05 3.30
CA SER A 92 -14.92 9.41 4.60
C SER A 92 -15.54 8.22 5.34
N ASP A 93 -16.30 7.38 4.61
CA ASP A 93 -16.99 6.23 5.20
C ASP A 93 -15.98 5.14 5.59
N VAL A 94 -14.99 4.90 4.72
CA VAL A 94 -13.91 3.94 4.98
C VAL A 94 -13.05 4.41 6.16
N LEU A 95 -12.74 5.71 6.25
CA LEU A 95 -12.01 6.29 7.38
C LEU A 95 -12.77 6.14 8.69
N ALA A 96 -14.07 6.46 8.71
CA ALA A 96 -14.93 6.30 9.88
C ALA A 96 -15.01 4.83 10.33
N PHE A 97 -15.15 3.89 9.37
CA PHE A 97 -15.12 2.46 9.64
C PHE A 97 -13.81 2.04 10.34
N TYR A 98 -12.65 2.40 9.78
CA TYR A 98 -11.37 2.00 10.36
C TYR A 98 -11.15 2.62 11.74
N ARG A 99 -11.46 3.88 11.94
CA ARG A 99 -11.37 4.51 13.28
C ARG A 99 -12.20 3.79 14.32
N ALA A 100 -13.42 3.39 13.96
CA ALA A 100 -14.31 2.66 14.84
C ALA A 100 -13.77 1.26 15.18
N GLU A 101 -13.39 0.48 14.15
CA GLU A 101 -12.97 -0.90 14.35
C GLU A 101 -11.59 -1.01 15.03
N LEU A 102 -10.63 -0.15 14.67
CA LEU A 102 -9.31 -0.14 15.30
C LEU A 102 -9.41 0.27 16.79
N ARG A 103 -10.30 1.22 17.13
CA ARG A 103 -10.54 1.60 18.52
C ARG A 103 -11.10 0.44 19.34
N LYS A 104 -12.03 -0.36 18.80
CA LYS A 104 -12.57 -1.57 19.48
C LYS A 104 -11.46 -2.59 19.78
N LEU A 105 -10.43 -2.63 18.96
CA LEU A 105 -9.26 -3.49 19.15
C LEU A 105 -8.20 -2.91 20.10
N GLY A 106 -8.47 -1.77 20.73
CA GLY A 106 -7.55 -1.11 21.65
C GLY A 106 -6.44 -0.32 20.97
N TRP A 107 -6.55 -0.04 19.66
CA TRP A 107 -5.58 0.79 18.96
C TRP A 107 -5.79 2.27 19.28
N GLN A 108 -4.70 2.98 19.53
CA GLN A 108 -4.71 4.40 19.86
C GLN A 108 -4.18 5.22 18.67
N GLU A 109 -5.00 6.11 18.13
CA GLU A 109 -4.62 7.02 17.04
C GLU A 109 -3.68 8.11 17.58
N ARG A 110 -2.57 8.35 16.90
CA ARG A 110 -1.63 9.44 17.18
C ARG A 110 -2.06 10.67 16.40
N GLN A 111 -2.61 11.64 17.10
CA GLN A 111 -3.19 12.84 16.47
C GLN A 111 -2.14 13.70 15.76
N ASP A 112 -0.91 13.77 16.30
CA ASP A 112 0.18 14.59 15.76
C ASP A 112 0.69 14.10 14.40
N ASP A 113 0.43 12.82 14.06
CA ASP A 113 0.88 12.18 12.84
C ASP A 113 -0.29 11.98 11.83
N ALA A 114 -1.45 12.58 12.08
CA ALA A 114 -2.63 12.42 11.24
C ALA A 114 -2.66 13.47 10.11
N GLU A 115 -2.73 13.00 8.87
CA GLU A 115 -2.97 13.82 7.69
C GLU A 115 -4.27 13.37 7.03
N VAL A 116 -5.26 14.25 6.94
CA VAL A 116 -6.55 13.95 6.31
C VAL A 116 -6.92 15.06 5.34
N THR A 117 -7.09 14.70 4.08
CA THR A 117 -7.53 15.58 2.99
C THR A 117 -8.78 15.01 2.32
N ALA A 118 -9.33 15.69 1.32
CA ALA A 118 -10.47 15.19 0.55
C ALA A 118 -10.20 13.88 -0.21
N ASP A 119 -8.94 13.65 -0.61
CA ASP A 119 -8.55 12.54 -1.48
C ASP A 119 -7.63 11.52 -0.82
N ARG A 120 -7.09 11.84 0.35
CA ARG A 120 -6.13 10.98 1.05
C ARG A 120 -6.26 11.12 2.56
N ALA A 121 -6.07 10.02 3.27
CA ALA A 121 -5.86 10.04 4.71
C ALA A 121 -4.67 9.14 5.07
N ARG A 122 -3.81 9.63 5.97
CA ARG A 122 -2.73 8.87 6.58
C ARG A 122 -2.81 9.04 8.08
N LEU A 123 -2.92 7.92 8.80
CA LEU A 123 -3.04 7.89 10.24
C LEU A 123 -2.00 6.94 10.82
N ALA A 124 -1.42 7.33 11.94
CA ALA A 124 -0.54 6.48 12.74
C ALA A 124 -1.28 6.00 14.00
N PHE A 125 -1.02 4.75 14.38
CA PHE A 125 -1.59 4.13 15.56
C PHE A 125 -0.53 3.44 16.41
N VAL A 126 -0.79 3.35 17.69
CA VAL A 126 -0.16 2.39 18.60
C VAL A 126 -1.13 1.24 18.79
N SER A 127 -0.74 0.04 18.34
CA SER A 127 -1.50 -1.19 18.56
C SER A 127 -0.94 -1.99 19.74
N PRO A 128 -1.65 -2.99 20.27
CA PRO A 128 -1.13 -3.85 21.37
C PRO A 128 0.18 -4.56 21.08
N ILE A 129 0.56 -4.75 19.81
CA ILE A 129 1.79 -5.45 19.42
C ILE A 129 2.86 -4.54 18.80
N GLY A 130 2.54 -3.26 18.56
CA GLY A 130 3.49 -2.29 18.01
C GLY A 130 2.84 -1.20 17.16
N PRO A 131 3.65 -0.37 16.50
CA PRO A 131 3.16 0.72 15.67
C PRO A 131 2.43 0.21 14.44
N ALA A 132 1.45 0.99 13.99
CA ALA A 132 0.68 0.69 12.80
C ALA A 132 0.35 1.96 12.02
N THR A 133 0.13 1.83 10.71
CA THR A 133 -0.25 2.92 9.81
C THR A 133 -1.44 2.52 8.97
N LEU A 134 -2.38 3.45 8.80
CA LEU A 134 -3.49 3.36 7.87
C LEU A 134 -3.32 4.44 6.80
N GLU A 135 -3.28 4.03 5.55
CA GLU A 135 -3.28 4.92 4.40
C GLU A 135 -4.53 4.65 3.56
N LEU A 136 -5.25 5.71 3.26
CA LEU A 136 -6.45 5.70 2.42
C LEU A 136 -6.24 6.65 1.26
N GLU A 137 -6.63 6.24 0.07
CA GLU A 137 -6.55 7.07 -1.13
C GLU A 137 -7.82 6.89 -1.97
N ARG A 138 -8.41 8.00 -2.39
CA ARG A 138 -9.55 7.99 -3.31
C ARG A 138 -9.11 7.45 -4.67
N ASN A 139 -9.87 6.51 -5.21
CA ASN A 139 -9.65 5.92 -6.52
C ASN A 139 -10.99 5.83 -7.27
N GLY A 140 -11.38 6.93 -7.93
CA GLY A 140 -12.70 7.06 -8.55
C GLY A 140 -13.84 6.88 -7.54
N GLY A 141 -14.74 5.92 -7.77
CA GLY A 141 -15.85 5.59 -6.86
C GLY A 141 -15.48 4.64 -5.72
N SER A 142 -14.20 4.40 -5.48
CA SER A 142 -13.70 3.49 -4.45
C SER A 142 -12.57 4.12 -3.63
N THR A 143 -12.21 3.49 -2.52
CA THR A 143 -11.07 3.87 -1.69
C THR A 143 -10.06 2.73 -1.67
N ALA A 144 -8.82 3.04 -2.04
CA ALA A 144 -7.68 2.16 -1.82
C ALA A 144 -7.27 2.24 -0.33
N VAL A 145 -7.02 1.09 0.26
CA VAL A 145 -6.68 0.93 1.68
C VAL A 145 -5.35 0.21 1.79
N ARG A 146 -4.45 0.74 2.63
CA ARG A 146 -3.26 0.05 3.14
C ARG A 146 -3.25 0.18 4.65
N LEU A 147 -3.38 -0.95 5.33
CA LEU A 147 -3.23 -1.04 6.79
C LEU A 147 -2.01 -1.91 7.09
N ALA A 148 -0.99 -1.32 7.70
CA ALA A 148 0.23 -2.03 8.08
C ALA A 148 0.38 -2.04 9.60
N GLN A 149 0.69 -3.20 10.17
CA GLN A 149 0.96 -3.38 11.59
C GLN A 149 2.34 -4.02 11.75
N LYS A 150 3.18 -3.42 12.57
CA LYS A 150 4.50 -3.91 12.95
C LYS A 150 4.40 -4.66 14.29
N ASN A 151 5.23 -5.67 14.49
CA ASN A 151 5.27 -6.46 15.73
C ASN A 151 6.60 -6.22 16.46
N SER A 152 6.59 -5.29 17.40
CA SER A 152 7.81 -4.87 18.11
C SER A 152 8.43 -6.00 18.93
N ASN A 153 7.62 -6.88 19.54
CA ASN A 153 8.12 -7.99 20.32
C ASN A 153 8.86 -9.02 19.46
N VAL A 154 8.33 -9.28 18.26
CA VAL A 154 8.98 -10.19 17.30
C VAL A 154 10.23 -9.54 16.74
N ALA A 155 10.18 -8.26 16.36
CA ALA A 155 11.34 -7.53 15.85
C ALA A 155 12.49 -7.46 16.86
N SER A 156 12.18 -7.26 18.15
CA SER A 156 13.17 -7.28 19.23
C SER A 156 13.85 -8.65 19.34
N ARG A 157 13.06 -9.74 19.37
CA ARG A 157 13.61 -11.10 19.43
C ARG A 157 14.43 -11.47 18.20
N ALA A 158 14.06 -10.94 17.05
CA ALA A 158 14.79 -11.11 15.79
C ALA A 158 16.02 -10.23 15.68
N ASN A 159 16.28 -9.34 16.64
CA ASN A 159 17.35 -8.33 16.61
C ASN A 159 17.27 -7.41 15.37
N VAL A 160 16.05 -7.17 14.86
CA VAL A 160 15.78 -6.24 13.74
C VAL A 160 15.03 -4.99 14.16
N LEU A 161 14.71 -4.85 15.45
CA LEU A 161 14.10 -3.61 15.96
C LEU A 161 15.14 -2.48 15.89
N PRO A 162 14.84 -1.38 15.17
CA PRO A 162 15.72 -0.22 15.14
C PRO A 162 15.79 0.48 16.51
N GLU A 163 16.91 1.14 16.78
CA GLU A 163 17.01 2.08 17.88
C GLU A 163 16.08 3.29 17.68
N PRO A 164 15.62 3.95 18.74
CA PRO A 164 14.78 5.14 18.63
C PRO A 164 15.40 6.20 17.74
N GLY A 165 14.64 6.69 16.77
CA GLY A 165 15.08 7.69 15.80
C GLY A 165 15.97 7.16 14.67
N GLN A 166 16.32 5.90 14.66
CA GLN A 166 17.14 5.26 13.62
C GLN A 166 16.33 4.29 12.76
N ALA A 167 16.94 3.85 11.67
CA ALA A 167 16.53 2.72 10.86
C ALA A 167 17.57 1.61 11.00
N LYS A 168 17.20 0.37 10.67
CA LYS A 168 18.10 -0.77 10.64
C LYS A 168 18.16 -1.37 9.25
N LEU A 169 19.36 -1.67 8.77
CA LEU A 169 19.59 -2.39 7.53
C LEU A 169 20.23 -3.73 7.86
N VAL A 170 19.60 -4.80 7.40
CA VAL A 170 20.14 -6.17 7.50
C VAL A 170 20.69 -6.55 6.14
N PHE A 171 21.94 -7.00 6.10
CA PHE A 171 22.55 -7.54 4.89
C PHE A 171 22.77 -9.05 5.05
N SER A 172 22.10 -9.82 4.19
CA SER A 172 22.10 -11.28 4.17
C SER A 172 22.76 -11.80 2.89
N ASN A 173 23.62 -12.82 3.04
CA ASN A 173 24.18 -13.56 1.94
C ASN A 173 23.83 -15.05 2.10
N ILE A 174 22.88 -15.53 1.28
CA ILE A 174 22.51 -16.96 1.23
C ILE A 174 23.12 -17.67 0.02
N GLY A 175 24.02 -16.98 -0.68
CA GLY A 175 24.77 -17.49 -1.82
C GLY A 175 25.94 -18.42 -1.41
N GLU A 176 26.53 -19.05 -2.40
CA GLU A 176 27.66 -19.98 -2.23
C GLU A 176 29.02 -19.26 -2.32
N SER A 177 29.06 -18.01 -2.70
CA SER A 177 30.25 -17.16 -2.78
C SER A 177 30.14 -15.93 -1.87
N GLU A 178 31.26 -15.28 -1.62
CA GLU A 178 31.25 -14.00 -0.90
C GLU A 178 30.39 -12.98 -1.65
N ALA A 179 29.59 -12.22 -0.90
CA ALA A 179 28.85 -11.05 -1.40
C ALA A 179 29.38 -9.76 -0.77
N VAL A 180 29.22 -8.64 -1.47
CA VAL A 180 29.69 -7.35 -0.99
C VAL A 180 28.55 -6.32 -1.10
N LEU A 181 28.29 -5.63 0.02
CA LEU A 181 27.46 -4.45 0.07
C LEU A 181 28.37 -3.22 0.21
N GLU A 182 28.27 -2.31 -0.75
CA GLU A 182 28.87 -0.98 -0.66
C GLU A 182 27.77 0.03 -0.33
N ILE A 183 27.89 0.72 0.79
CA ILE A 183 26.93 1.75 1.25
C ILE A 183 27.66 2.79 2.09
N ASN A 184 27.42 4.08 1.87
CA ASN A 184 28.07 5.17 2.60
C ASN A 184 29.61 5.04 2.62
N GLU A 185 30.21 4.82 1.46
CA GLU A 185 31.67 4.66 1.31
C GLU A 185 32.25 3.46 2.09
N ARG A 186 31.39 2.62 2.69
CA ARG A 186 31.79 1.40 3.37
C ARG A 186 31.58 0.21 2.46
N SER A 187 32.58 -0.66 2.44
CA SER A 187 32.49 -1.99 1.80
C SER A 187 32.33 -3.03 2.89
N ILE A 188 31.26 -3.82 2.79
CA ILE A 188 30.88 -4.82 3.79
C ILE A 188 30.84 -6.18 3.10
N PRO A 189 31.95 -6.94 3.17
CA PRO A 189 31.96 -8.30 2.65
C PRO A 189 31.20 -9.27 3.55
N ARG A 190 30.51 -10.23 2.96
CA ARG A 190 29.82 -11.31 3.65
C ARG A 190 30.17 -12.65 3.00
N PRO A 191 30.96 -13.50 3.65
CA PRO A 191 31.24 -14.84 3.18
C PRO A 191 29.96 -15.68 3.02
N ALA A 192 30.03 -16.70 2.20
CA ALA A 192 28.98 -17.70 2.06
C ALA A 192 28.64 -18.33 3.44
N GLY A 193 27.33 -18.46 3.72
CA GLY A 193 26.85 -19.09 4.96
C GLY A 193 27.07 -18.27 6.23
N ALA A 194 27.64 -17.05 6.14
CA ALA A 194 27.78 -16.18 7.29
C ALA A 194 26.43 -15.64 7.75
N ASN A 195 26.28 -15.44 9.07
CA ASN A 195 25.09 -14.78 9.62
C ASN A 195 24.90 -13.38 9.02
N ALA A 196 23.67 -12.93 8.88
CA ALA A 196 23.37 -11.56 8.44
C ALA A 196 24.07 -10.52 9.32
N VAL A 197 24.45 -9.39 8.74
CA VAL A 197 24.98 -8.23 9.47
C VAL A 197 23.93 -7.14 9.53
N ALA A 198 23.77 -6.53 10.71
CA ALA A 198 22.89 -5.39 10.91
C ALA A 198 23.69 -4.09 10.99
N LEU A 199 23.16 -3.05 10.38
CA LEU A 199 23.69 -1.70 10.36
C LEU A 199 22.61 -0.74 10.84
N ASP A 200 22.94 0.11 11.79
CA ASP A 200 22.07 1.20 12.17
C ASP A 200 22.30 2.40 11.23
N LEU A 201 21.22 2.97 10.73
CA LEU A 201 21.23 4.06 9.75
C LEU A 201 20.41 5.24 10.28
N VAL A 202 20.89 6.45 10.04
CA VAL A 202 20.08 7.65 10.22
C VAL A 202 18.98 7.67 9.13
N PRO A 203 17.76 8.15 9.41
CA PRO A 203 16.73 8.30 8.34
C PRO A 203 17.27 9.12 7.17
N GLY A 204 17.04 8.62 5.94
CA GLY A 204 17.57 9.28 4.75
C GLY A 204 17.54 8.43 3.49
N LYS A 205 18.28 8.89 2.48
CA LYS A 205 18.45 8.19 1.20
C LYS A 205 19.88 7.70 1.08
N TYR A 206 20.05 6.43 0.73
CA TYR A 206 21.33 5.76 0.65
C TYR A 206 21.51 5.14 -0.72
N ALA A 207 22.50 5.63 -1.47
CA ALA A 207 22.97 4.89 -2.64
C ALA A 207 23.73 3.65 -2.16
N TYR A 208 23.43 2.50 -2.73
CA TYR A 208 24.13 1.26 -2.43
C TYR A 208 24.46 0.49 -3.70
N ARG A 209 25.49 -0.33 -3.61
CA ARG A 209 25.87 -1.31 -4.61
C ARG A 209 25.96 -2.68 -3.94
N LEU A 210 25.26 -3.65 -4.50
CA LEU A 210 25.16 -5.00 -3.97
C LEU A 210 25.54 -6.01 -5.04
N GLY A 211 26.37 -6.99 -4.73
CA GLY A 211 26.74 -8.01 -5.70
C GLY A 211 27.58 -9.12 -5.14
N ALA A 212 27.81 -10.14 -5.99
CA ALA A 212 28.71 -11.26 -5.75
C ALA A 212 29.71 -11.37 -6.91
N PRO A 213 30.88 -11.99 -6.74
CA PRO A 213 31.87 -12.21 -7.80
C PRO A 213 31.26 -12.95 -8.99
N GLY A 214 31.62 -12.50 -10.20
CA GLY A 214 31.13 -13.12 -11.44
C GLY A 214 29.68 -12.76 -11.84
N ARG A 215 29.02 -11.89 -11.09
CA ARG A 215 27.69 -11.38 -11.41
C ARG A 215 27.69 -9.84 -11.52
N PRO A 216 26.83 -9.26 -12.35
CA PRO A 216 26.63 -7.81 -12.37
C PRO A 216 26.13 -7.31 -11.02
N ALA A 217 26.81 -6.34 -10.44
CA ALA A 217 26.34 -5.72 -9.22
C ALA A 217 25.13 -4.82 -9.47
N THR A 218 24.17 -4.86 -8.55
CA THR A 218 23.01 -3.97 -8.57
C THR A 218 23.35 -2.66 -7.86
N THR A 219 23.19 -1.53 -8.55
CA THR A 219 23.27 -0.19 -7.95
C THR A 219 21.86 0.37 -7.84
N SER A 220 21.48 0.84 -6.65
CA SER A 220 20.15 1.38 -6.40
C SER A 220 20.17 2.37 -5.23
N VAL A 221 19.02 2.95 -4.91
CA VAL A 221 18.82 3.87 -3.79
C VAL A 221 17.78 3.30 -2.85
N LEU A 222 18.13 3.21 -1.57
CA LEU A 222 17.22 2.85 -0.49
C LEU A 222 16.84 4.11 0.29
N THR A 223 15.55 4.34 0.47
CA THR A 223 15.04 5.39 1.37
C THR A 223 14.56 4.72 2.66
N VAL A 224 15.10 5.14 3.79
CA VAL A 224 14.76 4.59 5.10
C VAL A 224 14.19 5.68 6.00
N ALA A 225 13.14 5.37 6.73
CA ALA A 225 12.56 6.24 7.75
C ALA A 225 12.92 5.74 9.16
N ALA A 226 12.80 6.62 10.16
CA ALA A 226 12.97 6.23 11.55
C ALA A 226 11.99 5.09 11.91
N GLY A 227 12.50 4.05 12.58
CA GLY A 227 11.71 2.89 12.96
C GLY A 227 11.50 1.88 11.83
N ASP A 228 12.16 2.02 10.68
CA ASP A 228 12.15 1.02 9.63
C ASP A 228 13.31 0.02 9.77
N ALA A 229 13.04 -1.24 9.46
CA ALA A 229 14.09 -2.22 9.22
C ALA A 229 13.95 -2.77 7.80
N TRP A 230 15.07 -2.82 7.08
CA TRP A 230 15.16 -3.29 5.70
C TRP A 230 16.16 -4.43 5.59
N GLU A 231 15.95 -5.30 4.63
CA GLU A 231 16.90 -6.36 4.26
C GLU A 231 17.33 -6.21 2.82
N LEU A 232 18.64 -6.35 2.59
CA LEU A 232 19.26 -6.53 1.29
C LEU A 232 19.85 -7.95 1.26
N THR A 233 19.49 -8.72 0.24
CA THR A 233 19.85 -10.14 0.16
C THR A 233 20.54 -10.44 -1.17
N VAL A 234 21.62 -11.19 -1.09
CA VAL A 234 22.20 -11.92 -2.23
C VAL A 234 21.74 -13.37 -2.14
N GLY A 235 21.09 -13.84 -3.20
CA GLY A 235 20.51 -15.17 -3.32
C GLY A 235 21.54 -16.25 -3.62
N ARG A 236 21.07 -17.52 -3.75
CA ARG A 236 21.93 -18.68 -3.91
C ARG A 236 22.84 -18.62 -5.13
N ASP A 237 22.31 -18.14 -6.23
CA ASP A 237 23.05 -18.06 -7.50
C ASP A 237 23.81 -16.72 -7.66
N GLY A 238 23.95 -15.94 -6.58
CA GLY A 238 24.60 -14.65 -6.57
C GLY A 238 23.74 -13.51 -7.13
N GLU A 239 22.45 -13.76 -7.38
CA GLU A 239 21.48 -12.73 -7.78
C GLU A 239 21.14 -11.82 -6.60
N THR A 240 20.84 -10.56 -6.89
CA THR A 240 20.41 -9.61 -5.86
C THR A 240 18.89 -9.54 -5.82
N TRP A 241 18.31 -9.66 -4.63
CA TRP A 241 16.88 -9.55 -4.45
C TRP A 241 16.46 -8.09 -4.25
N PRO A 242 15.21 -7.72 -4.60
CA PRO A 242 14.68 -6.41 -4.26
C PRO A 242 14.72 -6.16 -2.76
N PRO A 243 14.97 -4.92 -2.31
CA PRO A 243 14.93 -4.59 -0.88
C PRO A 243 13.63 -5.01 -0.23
N LEU A 244 13.71 -5.71 0.89
CA LEU A 244 12.57 -6.18 1.66
C LEU A 244 12.42 -5.36 2.94
N GLN A 245 11.28 -4.71 3.15
CA GLN A 245 10.99 -4.07 4.42
C GLN A 245 10.57 -5.13 5.45
N LEU A 246 11.42 -5.35 6.44
CA LEU A 246 11.20 -6.33 7.52
C LEU A 246 10.23 -5.79 8.58
N TYR A 247 10.46 -4.52 8.96
CA TYR A 247 9.75 -3.91 10.08
C TYR A 247 9.38 -2.45 9.81
#